data_c172d01114cae93107c8ea676863ae7b
#
_entry.id   c172d01114cae93107c8ea676863ae7b
#
_cell.length_a   1.000
_cell.length_b   1.000
_cell.length_c   1.000
_cell.angle_alpha   90.00
_cell.angle_beta   90.00
_cell.angle_gamma   90.00
#
_symmetry.space_group_name_H-M   'P 1'
#
loop_
_entity.id
_entity.type
_entity.pdbx_description
1 polymer ?
#
loop_
_entity_poly.entity_id
_entity_poly.type
_entity_poly.pdbx_seq_one_letter_code
_entity_poly.pdbx_strand_id
1 'polypeptide(L)'
;LNNHMIGQLKNELGEMRHMLHILASRSNSLSEPDLPENLLLLYQQMKFSGLEEKFARRIVLEAQRNMTEDDAENYAYVKIFIARMLMKIIKITKGLEGLKPQQKIVALLGPTGVGKTTTVAKIASEQMTKYKRKVALISVDTNHSPAARQIRSFAKIIKAPISVVTDKSEMNKAITSYEDYESIIIDTDGCSQRNEKQLLEMREFFDERGRIHNYLVLSATSKDSDLNEVTRKFGSMPIDSIIF
;
A
#
# COMPACT_ATOMS: atom_id res chain seq x y z
N LEU A 1 33.24 16.23 -12.98
CA LEU A 1 33.48 17.08 -11.79
C LEU A 1 32.21 17.76 -11.26
N ASN A 2 31.26 18.12 -12.13
CA ASN A 2 30.06 18.91 -11.72
C ASN A 2 29.01 18.08 -10.92
N ASN A 3 28.85 16.79 -11.22
CA ASN A 3 27.81 15.98 -10.55
C ASN A 3 28.16 15.61 -9.09
N HIS A 4 29.43 15.45 -8.78
CA HIS A 4 29.88 15.17 -7.41
C HIS A 4 29.72 16.43 -6.53
N MET A 5 30.06 17.59 -7.06
CA MET A 5 29.94 18.88 -6.36
C MET A 5 28.49 19.30 -6.16
N ILE A 6 27.60 19.02 -7.12
CA ILE A 6 26.16 19.22 -6.99
C ILE A 6 25.57 18.29 -5.93
N GLY A 7 26.05 17.05 -5.84
CA GLY A 7 25.67 16.09 -4.79
C GLY A 7 26.07 16.56 -3.39
N GLN A 8 27.31 17.05 -3.24
CA GLN A 8 27.79 17.61 -1.97
C GLN A 8 27.02 18.87 -1.55
N LEU A 9 26.79 19.82 -2.47
CA LEU A 9 25.98 21.01 -2.22
C LEU A 9 24.53 20.70 -1.83
N LYS A 10 23.91 19.67 -2.43
CA LYS A 10 22.57 19.20 -2.02
C LYS A 10 22.56 18.63 -0.61
N ASN A 11 23.59 17.87 -0.25
CA ASN A 11 23.70 17.33 1.11
C ASN A 11 23.94 18.45 2.13
N GLU A 12 24.86 19.38 1.87
CA GLU A 12 25.11 20.53 2.75
C GLU A 12 23.89 21.45 2.90
N LEU A 13 23.15 21.72 1.81
CA LEU A 13 21.88 22.46 1.86
C LEU A 13 20.80 21.69 2.64
N GLY A 14 20.78 20.37 2.55
CA GLY A 14 19.91 19.49 3.34
C GLY A 14 20.23 19.60 4.84
N GLU A 15 21.51 19.52 5.20
CA GLU A 15 21.97 19.66 6.57
C GLU A 15 21.74 21.07 7.14
N MET A 16 22.00 22.11 6.36
CA MET A 16 21.69 23.50 6.79
C MET A 16 20.19 23.72 7.00
N ARG A 17 19.34 23.26 6.10
CA ARG A 17 17.87 23.31 6.28
C ARG A 17 17.45 22.55 7.52
N HIS A 18 18.07 21.42 7.78
CA HIS A 18 17.80 20.60 8.95
C HIS A 18 18.22 21.33 10.25
N MET A 19 19.44 21.93 10.29
CA MET A 19 19.89 22.74 11.42
C MET A 19 19.00 23.96 11.67
N LEU A 20 18.59 24.68 10.63
CA LEU A 20 17.67 25.80 10.77
C LEU A 20 16.30 25.39 11.33
N HIS A 21 15.82 24.21 10.94
CA HIS A 21 14.57 23.66 11.49
C HIS A 21 14.72 23.27 12.96
N ILE A 22 15.85 22.67 13.35
CA ILE A 22 16.16 22.36 14.75
C ILE A 22 16.21 23.62 15.61
N LEU A 23 16.84 24.69 15.10
CA LEU A 23 16.93 25.96 15.82
C LEU A 23 15.56 26.64 15.95
N ALA A 24 14.72 26.54 14.91
CA ALA A 24 13.36 27.08 14.92
C ALA A 24 12.41 26.28 15.84
N SER A 25 12.57 24.97 15.91
CA SER A 25 11.72 24.12 16.79
C SER A 25 12.12 24.22 18.27
N ARG A 26 13.38 24.46 18.58
CA ARG A 26 13.82 24.72 19.98
C ARG A 26 13.16 25.96 20.61
N SER A 27 12.68 26.90 19.79
CA SER A 27 12.00 28.09 20.32
C SER A 27 10.50 27.90 20.61
N ASN A 28 9.88 26.75 20.24
CA ASN A 28 8.41 26.63 20.27
C ASN A 28 7.87 25.34 20.90
N SER A 29 8.67 24.44 21.50
CA SER A 29 8.12 23.16 21.98
C SER A 29 8.28 22.92 23.49
N LEU A 30 7.19 23.13 24.19
CA LEU A 30 6.95 22.67 25.58
C LEU A 30 6.70 21.15 25.67
N SER A 31 6.88 20.36 24.60
CA SER A 31 6.49 18.95 24.53
C SER A 31 7.45 18.00 23.80
N GLU A 32 8.69 18.39 23.51
CA GLU A 32 9.64 17.44 22.93
C GLU A 32 10.02 16.38 23.97
N PRO A 33 10.07 15.10 23.58
CA PRO A 33 10.52 14.03 24.47
C PRO A 33 11.99 14.24 24.84
N ASP A 34 12.36 13.95 26.07
CA ASP A 34 13.76 13.90 26.52
C ASP A 34 14.45 12.68 25.89
N LEU A 35 15.19 12.94 24.82
CA LEU A 35 15.82 11.94 23.97
C LEU A 35 17.30 12.27 23.74
N PRO A 36 18.17 11.25 23.62
CA PRO A 36 19.51 11.41 23.07
C PRO A 36 19.48 12.14 21.72
N GLU A 37 20.52 12.94 21.43
CA GLU A 37 20.57 13.85 20.29
C GLU A 37 20.23 13.15 18.95
N ASN A 38 20.80 11.99 18.69
CA ASN A 38 20.56 11.25 17.44
C ASN A 38 19.13 10.70 17.31
N LEU A 39 18.49 10.33 18.42
CA LEU A 39 17.08 9.94 18.42
C LEU A 39 16.18 11.14 18.20
N LEU A 40 16.51 12.29 18.78
CA LEU A 40 15.79 13.54 18.56
C LEU A 40 15.88 13.99 17.10
N LEU A 41 17.05 13.89 16.48
CA LEU A 41 17.23 14.16 15.05
C LEU A 41 16.32 13.29 14.17
N LEU A 42 16.29 11.99 14.43
CA LEU A 42 15.42 11.07 13.66
C LEU A 42 13.94 11.30 13.95
N TYR A 43 13.56 11.62 15.18
CA TYR A 43 12.20 12.04 15.51
C TYR A 43 11.75 13.23 14.67
N GLN A 44 12.59 14.26 14.61
CA GLN A 44 12.29 15.46 13.81
C GLN A 44 12.24 15.15 12.31
N GLN A 45 13.15 14.30 11.79
CA GLN A 45 13.11 13.86 10.40
C GLN A 45 11.82 13.11 10.06
N MET A 46 11.35 12.22 10.93
CA MET A 46 10.09 11.51 10.75
C MET A 46 8.89 12.46 10.73
N LYS A 47 8.84 13.43 11.63
CA LYS A 47 7.80 14.49 11.63
C LYS A 47 7.84 15.32 10.34
N PHE A 48 9.02 15.72 9.91
CA PHE A 48 9.21 16.50 8.67
C PHE A 48 8.78 15.70 7.43
N SER A 49 8.98 14.38 7.45
CA SER A 49 8.53 13.47 6.36
C SER A 49 7.02 13.23 6.38
N GLY A 50 6.27 13.84 7.30
CA GLY A 50 4.82 13.75 7.39
C GLY A 50 4.30 12.65 8.31
N LEU A 51 5.17 11.96 9.05
CA LEU A 51 4.71 10.98 10.03
C LEU A 51 4.02 11.69 11.21
N GLU A 52 2.83 11.25 11.57
CA GLU A 52 2.11 11.79 12.74
C GLU A 52 2.98 11.73 14.00
N GLU A 53 2.97 12.81 14.76
CA GLU A 53 3.79 12.97 15.96
C GLU A 53 3.67 11.83 16.96
N LYS A 54 2.46 11.31 17.18
CA LYS A 54 2.21 10.18 18.08
C LYS A 54 2.95 8.91 17.66
N PHE A 55 3.09 8.64 16.36
CA PHE A 55 3.82 7.50 15.85
C PHE A 55 5.33 7.73 15.90
N ALA A 56 5.79 8.91 15.46
CA ALA A 56 7.20 9.28 15.55
C ALA A 56 7.71 9.17 17.00
N ARG A 57 6.96 9.72 17.98
CA ARG A 57 7.26 9.64 19.40
C ARG A 57 7.32 8.21 19.91
N ARG A 58 6.34 7.37 19.55
CA ARG A 58 6.32 5.96 19.97
C ARG A 58 7.51 5.19 19.44
N ILE A 59 7.90 5.43 18.17
CA ILE A 59 9.04 4.78 17.54
C ILE A 59 10.33 5.10 18.27
N VAL A 60 10.60 6.39 18.53
CA VAL A 60 11.86 6.79 19.19
C VAL A 60 11.93 6.38 20.65
N LEU A 61 10.82 6.43 21.39
CA LEU A 61 10.77 5.95 22.77
C LEU A 61 10.98 4.44 22.87
N GLU A 62 10.44 3.68 21.93
CA GLU A 62 10.67 2.24 21.86
C GLU A 62 12.11 1.93 21.46
N ALA A 63 12.70 2.70 20.55
CA ALA A 63 14.12 2.59 20.21
C ALA A 63 15.01 2.89 21.42
N GLN A 64 14.75 3.98 22.16
CA GLN A 64 15.50 4.36 23.35
C GLN A 64 15.50 3.26 24.43
N ARG A 65 14.36 2.59 24.64
CA ARG A 65 14.24 1.50 25.62
C ARG A 65 15.07 0.26 25.28
N ASN A 66 15.40 0.08 24.01
CA ASN A 66 16.07 -1.10 23.48
C ASN A 66 17.49 -0.84 22.99
N MET A 67 18.07 0.32 23.35
CA MET A 67 19.44 0.74 23.02
C MET A 67 20.22 1.03 24.28
N THR A 68 21.54 0.85 24.22
CA THR A 68 22.47 1.40 25.23
C THR A 68 22.74 2.88 24.93
N GLU A 69 23.31 3.60 25.90
CA GLU A 69 23.73 5.00 25.71
C GLU A 69 24.78 5.12 24.61
N ASP A 70 25.79 4.21 24.61
CA ASP A 70 26.82 4.15 23.56
C ASP A 70 26.23 3.93 22.14
N ASP A 71 25.24 3.06 22.03
CA ASP A 71 24.52 2.82 20.76
C ASP A 71 23.80 4.10 20.28
N ALA A 72 23.21 4.86 21.20
CA ALA A 72 22.48 6.08 20.89
C ALA A 72 23.41 7.23 20.44
N GLU A 73 24.70 7.20 20.77
CA GLU A 73 25.68 8.16 20.28
C GLU A 73 26.03 7.93 18.79
N ASN A 74 25.78 6.74 18.25
CA ASN A 74 26.09 6.42 16.85
C ASN A 74 24.85 6.61 15.95
N TYR A 75 24.77 7.74 15.25
CA TYR A 75 23.67 8.07 14.35
C TYR A 75 23.34 6.97 13.31
N ALA A 76 24.38 6.38 12.69
CA ALA A 76 24.18 5.34 11.69
C ALA A 76 23.56 4.08 12.30
N TYR A 77 23.97 3.72 13.53
CA TYR A 77 23.41 2.59 14.26
C TYR A 77 21.93 2.86 14.61
N VAL A 78 21.63 4.03 15.18
CA VAL A 78 20.25 4.42 15.53
C VAL A 78 19.33 4.36 14.32
N LYS A 79 19.78 4.87 13.17
CA LYS A 79 19.02 4.83 11.91
C LYS A 79 18.74 3.40 11.45
N ILE A 80 19.75 2.53 11.48
CA ILE A 80 19.60 1.12 11.10
C ILE A 80 18.68 0.39 12.08
N PHE A 81 18.82 0.67 13.37
CA PHE A 81 17.98 0.06 14.41
C PHE A 81 16.49 0.41 14.21
N ILE A 82 16.18 1.69 14.05
CA ILE A 82 14.81 2.14 13.78
C ILE A 82 14.28 1.52 12.47
N ALA A 83 15.08 1.48 11.41
CA ALA A 83 14.69 0.84 10.16
C ALA A 83 14.35 -0.64 10.36
N ARG A 84 15.18 -1.40 11.09
CA ARG A 84 14.91 -2.81 11.41
C ARG A 84 13.66 -2.98 12.26
N MET A 85 13.42 -2.09 13.21
CA MET A 85 12.21 -2.10 14.03
C MET A 85 10.96 -1.87 13.18
N LEU A 86 10.97 -0.90 12.27
CA LEU A 86 9.89 -0.65 11.33
C LEU A 86 9.65 -1.85 10.40
N MET A 87 10.70 -2.48 9.89
CA MET A 87 10.59 -3.68 9.05
C MET A 87 9.97 -4.88 9.79
N LYS A 88 10.10 -4.97 11.12
CA LYS A 88 9.41 -6.00 11.91
C LYS A 88 7.92 -5.72 12.09
N ILE A 89 7.54 -4.44 12.14
CA ILE A 89 6.14 -4.01 12.30
C ILE A 89 5.41 -4.11 10.96
N ILE A 90 6.05 -3.67 9.86
CA ILE A 90 5.48 -3.69 8.52
C ILE A 90 5.61 -5.11 7.96
N LYS A 91 4.51 -5.85 7.98
CA LYS A 91 4.47 -7.17 7.35
C LYS A 91 4.35 -7.01 5.83
N ILE A 92 5.43 -7.31 5.12
CA ILE A 92 5.40 -7.39 3.65
C ILE A 92 4.92 -8.77 3.28
N THR A 93 3.76 -8.87 2.62
CA THR A 93 3.33 -10.11 1.98
C THR A 93 4.21 -10.34 0.75
N LYS A 94 4.80 -11.54 0.66
CA LYS A 94 5.34 -12.00 -0.63
C LYS A 94 4.16 -11.98 -1.59
N GLY A 95 4.19 -11.13 -2.59
CA GLY A 95 3.09 -10.95 -3.55
C GLY A 95 2.54 -12.28 -4.09
N LEU A 96 1.91 -12.30 -5.22
CA LEU A 96 1.40 -13.55 -5.84
C LEU A 96 2.53 -14.56 -6.18
N GLU A 97 3.79 -14.19 -5.96
CA GLU A 97 5.00 -14.95 -6.27
C GLU A 97 5.19 -16.21 -5.42
N GLY A 98 4.95 -16.10 -4.13
CA GLY A 98 5.37 -17.11 -3.14
C GLY A 98 4.32 -18.13 -2.76
N LEU A 99 3.27 -18.23 -3.52
CA LEU A 99 2.13 -19.03 -3.14
C LEU A 99 2.13 -20.36 -3.92
N LYS A 100 1.92 -21.47 -3.17
CA LYS A 100 1.86 -22.85 -3.69
C LYS A 100 0.94 -22.96 -4.93
N PRO A 101 1.02 -24.04 -5.74
CA PRO A 101 0.31 -24.20 -7.01
C PRO A 101 -1.21 -24.40 -6.87
N GLN A 102 -1.83 -23.77 -5.88
CA GLN A 102 -3.29 -23.71 -5.79
C GLN A 102 -3.76 -22.46 -6.53
N GLN A 103 -4.91 -22.58 -7.20
CA GLN A 103 -5.57 -21.46 -7.87
C GLN A 103 -5.70 -20.26 -6.92
N LYS A 104 -5.36 -19.08 -7.41
CA LYS A 104 -5.43 -17.84 -6.66
C LYS A 104 -6.44 -16.90 -7.26
N ILE A 105 -7.36 -16.50 -6.44
CA ILE A 105 -8.36 -15.52 -6.78
C ILE A 105 -8.05 -14.27 -5.96
N VAL A 106 -7.73 -13.17 -6.64
CA VAL A 106 -7.38 -11.89 -6.01
C VAL A 106 -8.31 -10.81 -6.53
N ALA A 107 -8.94 -10.09 -5.62
CA ALA A 107 -9.76 -8.93 -5.95
C ALA A 107 -9.07 -7.63 -5.53
N LEU A 108 -9.06 -6.63 -6.41
CA LEU A 108 -8.56 -5.31 -6.12
C LEU A 108 -9.71 -4.39 -5.76
N LEU A 109 -9.74 -3.98 -4.50
CA LEU A 109 -10.75 -3.09 -3.92
C LEU A 109 -10.14 -1.70 -3.68
N GLY A 110 -10.97 -0.68 -3.53
CA GLY A 110 -10.51 0.65 -3.14
C GLY A 110 -11.24 1.80 -3.82
N PRO A 111 -10.88 3.04 -3.49
CA PRO A 111 -11.53 4.24 -4.02
C PRO A 111 -11.44 4.37 -5.53
N THR A 112 -12.30 5.22 -6.09
CA THR A 112 -12.23 5.59 -7.52
C THR A 112 -10.92 6.34 -7.79
N GLY A 113 -10.28 6.04 -8.91
CA GLY A 113 -9.09 6.78 -9.38
C GLY A 113 -7.75 6.36 -8.76
N VAL A 114 -7.72 5.40 -7.82
CA VAL A 114 -6.45 4.95 -7.20
C VAL A 114 -5.61 4.03 -8.09
N GLY A 115 -6.09 3.66 -9.26
CA GLY A 115 -5.34 2.85 -10.22
C GLY A 115 -5.59 1.34 -10.15
N LYS A 116 -6.73 0.87 -9.62
CA LYS A 116 -7.06 -0.57 -9.53
C LYS A 116 -6.92 -1.30 -10.86
N THR A 117 -7.65 -0.86 -11.90
CA THR A 117 -7.61 -1.44 -13.25
C THR A 117 -6.20 -1.47 -13.83
N THR A 118 -5.43 -0.41 -13.62
CA THR A 118 -4.01 -0.36 -14.04
C THR A 118 -3.17 -1.37 -13.27
N THR A 119 -3.43 -1.54 -11.99
CA THR A 119 -2.72 -2.49 -11.14
C THR A 119 -3.09 -3.94 -11.51
N VAL A 120 -4.38 -4.23 -11.78
CA VAL A 120 -4.83 -5.52 -12.34
C VAL A 120 -4.05 -5.85 -13.61
N ALA A 121 -3.96 -4.88 -14.53
CA ALA A 121 -3.23 -5.04 -15.79
C ALA A 121 -1.75 -5.38 -15.57
N LYS A 122 -1.09 -4.68 -14.65
CA LYS A 122 0.32 -4.93 -14.31
C LYS A 122 0.52 -6.31 -13.69
N ILE A 123 -0.31 -6.68 -12.72
CA ILE A 123 -0.23 -7.99 -12.04
C ILE A 123 -0.49 -9.11 -13.06
N ALA A 124 -1.53 -9.01 -13.88
CA ALA A 124 -1.84 -10.00 -14.92
C ALA A 124 -0.68 -10.20 -15.90
N SER A 125 -0.12 -9.08 -16.40
CA SER A 125 1.04 -9.13 -17.30
C SER A 125 2.25 -9.81 -16.64
N GLU A 126 2.55 -9.47 -15.39
CA GLU A 126 3.67 -10.07 -14.65
C GLU A 126 3.45 -11.57 -14.43
N GLN A 127 2.25 -12.00 -14.03
CA GLN A 127 1.93 -13.41 -13.85
C GLN A 127 2.13 -14.21 -15.14
N MET A 128 1.72 -13.65 -16.28
CA MET A 128 1.84 -14.32 -17.58
C MET A 128 3.27 -14.29 -18.11
N THR A 129 3.98 -13.16 -18.02
CA THR A 129 5.29 -12.98 -18.67
C THR A 129 6.44 -13.54 -17.83
N LYS A 130 6.48 -13.22 -16.54
CA LYS A 130 7.55 -13.60 -15.61
C LYS A 130 7.34 -15.00 -15.03
N TYR A 131 6.11 -15.29 -14.58
CA TYR A 131 5.79 -16.55 -13.90
C TYR A 131 5.19 -17.63 -14.83
N LYS A 132 4.91 -17.29 -16.11
CA LYS A 132 4.34 -18.19 -17.13
C LYS A 132 3.01 -18.85 -16.71
N ARG A 133 2.24 -18.19 -15.86
CA ARG A 133 0.97 -18.69 -15.33
C ARG A 133 -0.18 -18.44 -16.30
N LYS A 134 -1.15 -19.34 -16.29
CA LYS A 134 -2.44 -19.11 -16.93
C LYS A 134 -3.27 -18.14 -16.09
N VAL A 135 -3.61 -16.98 -16.66
CA VAL A 135 -4.34 -15.91 -15.98
C VAL A 135 -5.69 -15.69 -16.63
N ALA A 136 -6.75 -15.59 -15.83
CA ALA A 136 -8.07 -15.13 -16.25
C ALA A 136 -8.43 -13.83 -15.53
N LEU A 137 -9.23 -13.00 -16.15
CA LEU A 137 -9.69 -11.73 -15.60
C LEU A 137 -11.21 -11.77 -15.38
N ILE A 138 -11.64 -11.14 -14.29
CA ILE A 138 -13.06 -10.86 -14.04
C ILE A 138 -13.18 -9.36 -13.79
N SER A 139 -14.15 -8.71 -14.41
CA SER A 139 -14.49 -7.32 -14.13
C SER A 139 -15.87 -7.26 -13.48
N VAL A 140 -15.93 -6.74 -12.26
CA VAL A 140 -17.21 -6.43 -11.60
C VAL A 140 -17.63 -5.05 -12.07
N ASP A 141 -18.69 -4.98 -12.87
CA ASP A 141 -19.18 -3.75 -13.51
C ASP A 141 -20.70 -3.63 -13.31
N THR A 142 -21.08 -3.12 -12.15
CA THR A 142 -22.48 -2.89 -11.80
C THR A 142 -23.06 -1.64 -12.44
N ASN A 143 -22.21 -0.72 -12.96
CA ASN A 143 -22.62 0.60 -13.42
C ASN A 143 -22.21 0.93 -14.85
N HIS A 144 -21.81 -0.07 -15.67
CA HIS A 144 -21.36 0.11 -17.06
C HIS A 144 -20.23 1.14 -17.19
N SER A 145 -19.24 1.00 -16.33
CA SER A 145 -18.15 1.95 -16.15
C SER A 145 -17.16 1.98 -17.33
N PRO A 146 -16.45 3.09 -17.53
CA PRO A 146 -15.33 3.13 -18.48
C PRO A 146 -14.21 2.13 -18.14
N ALA A 147 -14.06 1.74 -16.89
CA ALA A 147 -13.06 0.79 -16.42
C ALA A 147 -13.23 -0.58 -17.05
N ALA A 148 -14.47 -1.09 -17.17
CA ALA A 148 -14.76 -2.35 -17.82
C ALA A 148 -14.32 -2.38 -19.30
N ARG A 149 -14.42 -1.26 -20.01
CA ARG A 149 -13.91 -1.14 -21.39
C ARG A 149 -12.38 -1.16 -21.42
N GLN A 150 -11.75 -0.48 -20.49
CA GLN A 150 -10.30 -0.44 -20.38
C GLN A 150 -9.71 -1.83 -20.11
N ILE A 151 -10.26 -2.55 -19.14
CA ILE A 151 -9.76 -3.90 -18.78
C ILE A 151 -10.01 -4.91 -19.91
N ARG A 152 -11.13 -4.82 -20.65
CA ARG A 152 -11.39 -5.65 -21.85
C ARG A 152 -10.34 -5.40 -22.94
N SER A 153 -9.98 -4.15 -23.20
CA SER A 153 -8.95 -3.81 -24.19
C SER A 153 -7.59 -4.38 -23.77
N PHE A 154 -7.27 -4.28 -22.50
CA PHE A 154 -6.05 -4.86 -21.95
C PHE A 154 -6.04 -6.39 -22.05
N ALA A 155 -7.13 -7.05 -21.66
CA ALA A 155 -7.28 -8.51 -21.76
C ALA A 155 -7.00 -9.03 -23.18
N LYS A 156 -7.47 -8.30 -24.21
CA LYS A 156 -7.19 -8.63 -25.62
C LYS A 156 -5.69 -8.56 -25.94
N ILE A 157 -4.99 -7.54 -25.43
CA ILE A 157 -3.55 -7.34 -25.68
C ILE A 157 -2.75 -8.51 -25.11
N ILE A 158 -3.04 -8.90 -23.86
CA ILE A 158 -2.32 -9.99 -23.18
C ILE A 158 -2.88 -11.39 -23.54
N LYS A 159 -3.95 -11.46 -24.34
CA LYS A 159 -4.66 -12.70 -24.74
C LYS A 159 -5.17 -13.50 -23.52
N ALA A 160 -5.60 -12.80 -22.46
CA ALA A 160 -6.25 -13.40 -21.31
C ALA A 160 -7.78 -13.42 -21.51
N PRO A 161 -8.49 -14.48 -21.12
CA PRO A 161 -9.94 -14.47 -21.09
C PRO A 161 -10.42 -13.48 -20.03
N ILE A 162 -11.58 -12.89 -20.28
CA ILE A 162 -12.24 -11.95 -19.37
C ILE A 162 -13.74 -12.19 -19.32
N SER A 163 -14.29 -12.27 -18.12
CA SER A 163 -15.72 -12.22 -17.85
C SER A 163 -16.09 -10.89 -17.21
N VAL A 164 -17.22 -10.32 -17.60
CA VAL A 164 -17.79 -9.14 -16.96
C VAL A 164 -19.03 -9.61 -16.21
N VAL A 165 -19.12 -9.27 -14.94
CA VAL A 165 -20.16 -9.76 -14.04
C VAL A 165 -20.82 -8.59 -13.32
N THR A 166 -22.11 -8.71 -13.06
CA THR A 166 -22.93 -7.68 -12.44
C THR A 166 -23.43 -8.09 -11.05
N ASP A 167 -23.40 -9.38 -10.75
CA ASP A 167 -23.83 -9.92 -9.47
C ASP A 167 -22.93 -11.08 -8.97
N LYS A 168 -23.13 -11.48 -7.71
CA LYS A 168 -22.36 -12.55 -7.06
C LYS A 168 -22.57 -13.92 -7.73
N SER A 169 -23.75 -14.21 -8.29
CA SER A 169 -24.04 -15.48 -8.97
C SER A 169 -23.22 -15.58 -10.26
N GLU A 170 -23.19 -14.53 -11.05
CA GLU A 170 -22.36 -14.43 -12.26
C GLU A 170 -20.87 -14.53 -11.93
N MET A 171 -20.43 -13.87 -10.85
CA MET A 171 -19.04 -13.97 -10.39
C MET A 171 -18.66 -15.41 -10.04
N ASN A 172 -19.53 -16.13 -9.31
CA ASN A 172 -19.27 -17.52 -8.95
C ASN A 172 -19.22 -18.42 -10.19
N LYS A 173 -20.11 -18.21 -11.18
CA LYS A 173 -20.08 -18.94 -12.46
C LYS A 173 -18.79 -18.66 -13.22
N ALA A 174 -18.35 -17.38 -13.28
CA ALA A 174 -17.11 -16.99 -13.92
C ALA A 174 -15.90 -17.63 -13.25
N ILE A 175 -15.84 -17.63 -11.91
CA ILE A 175 -14.76 -18.30 -11.16
C ILE A 175 -14.72 -19.79 -11.48
N THR A 176 -15.88 -20.47 -11.51
CA THR A 176 -15.96 -21.90 -11.83
C THR A 176 -15.52 -22.16 -13.29
N SER A 177 -15.89 -21.29 -14.23
CA SER A 177 -15.46 -21.45 -15.64
C SER A 177 -13.94 -21.29 -15.84
N TYR A 178 -13.24 -20.72 -14.88
CA TYR A 178 -11.80 -20.52 -14.87
C TYR A 178 -11.05 -21.44 -13.89
N GLU A 179 -11.62 -22.58 -13.52
CA GLU A 179 -11.00 -23.52 -12.57
C GLU A 179 -9.63 -24.05 -13.02
N ASP A 180 -9.40 -24.14 -14.34
CA ASP A 180 -8.12 -24.55 -14.94
C ASP A 180 -7.06 -23.42 -14.98
N TYR A 181 -7.40 -22.22 -14.53
CA TYR A 181 -6.48 -21.08 -14.48
C TYR A 181 -5.78 -20.99 -13.14
N GLU A 182 -4.46 -20.76 -13.14
CA GLU A 182 -3.65 -20.67 -11.93
C GLU A 182 -3.87 -19.36 -11.17
N SER A 183 -4.32 -18.31 -11.87
CA SER A 183 -4.60 -17.02 -11.28
C SER A 183 -5.84 -16.38 -11.88
N ILE A 184 -6.77 -15.98 -11.03
CA ILE A 184 -7.94 -15.18 -11.39
C ILE A 184 -7.79 -13.82 -10.74
N ILE A 185 -7.78 -12.75 -11.53
CA ILE A 185 -7.64 -11.39 -11.01
C ILE A 185 -8.94 -10.63 -11.27
N ILE A 186 -9.52 -10.12 -10.20
CA ILE A 186 -10.81 -9.43 -10.23
C ILE A 186 -10.58 -7.93 -10.15
N ASP A 187 -10.97 -7.21 -11.20
CA ASP A 187 -11.06 -5.75 -11.21
C ASP A 187 -12.43 -5.32 -10.69
N THR A 188 -12.46 -4.34 -9.81
CA THR A 188 -13.71 -3.81 -9.27
C THR A 188 -13.91 -2.35 -9.64
N ASP A 189 -15.14 -1.94 -9.76
CA ASP A 189 -15.47 -0.53 -9.84
C ASP A 189 -14.96 0.20 -8.59
N GLY A 190 -14.46 1.43 -8.80
CA GLY A 190 -14.07 2.27 -7.68
C GLY A 190 -15.29 2.68 -6.87
N CYS A 191 -15.21 2.51 -5.57
CA CYS A 191 -16.24 2.94 -4.65
C CYS A 191 -15.72 4.08 -3.77
N SER A 192 -16.44 5.19 -3.72
CA SER A 192 -16.10 6.25 -2.77
C SER A 192 -16.34 5.76 -1.34
N GLN A 193 -15.37 6.01 -0.44
CA GLN A 193 -15.51 5.71 0.99
C GLN A 193 -16.71 6.42 1.65
N ARG A 194 -17.27 7.41 0.98
CA ARG A 194 -18.46 8.16 1.45
C ARG A 194 -19.78 7.59 0.93
N ASN A 195 -19.73 6.67 -0.04
CA ASN A 195 -20.94 6.04 -0.59
C ASN A 195 -21.20 4.70 0.10
N GLU A 196 -21.94 4.75 1.22
CA GLU A 196 -22.23 3.56 2.04
C GLU A 196 -22.99 2.50 1.28
N LYS A 197 -23.90 2.89 0.37
CA LYS A 197 -24.66 1.95 -0.45
C LYS A 197 -23.74 1.10 -1.34
N GLN A 198 -22.84 1.75 -2.07
CA GLN A 198 -21.87 1.03 -2.92
C GLN A 198 -20.89 0.17 -2.10
N LEU A 199 -20.51 0.61 -0.89
CA LEU A 199 -19.68 -0.19 0.01
C LEU A 199 -20.40 -1.45 0.48
N LEU A 200 -21.70 -1.36 0.77
CA LEU A 200 -22.52 -2.53 1.13
C LEU A 200 -22.67 -3.50 -0.05
N GLU A 201 -22.98 -2.99 -1.24
CA GLU A 201 -23.03 -3.80 -2.47
C GLU A 201 -21.71 -4.52 -2.72
N MET A 202 -20.57 -3.80 -2.61
CA MET A 202 -19.25 -4.39 -2.76
C MET A 202 -18.97 -5.46 -1.69
N ARG A 203 -19.41 -5.24 -0.45
CA ARG A 203 -19.28 -6.22 0.62
C ARG A 203 -19.98 -7.52 0.29
N GLU A 204 -21.16 -7.49 -0.31
CA GLU A 204 -21.90 -8.71 -0.70
C GLU A 204 -21.10 -9.59 -1.67
N PHE A 205 -20.30 -8.98 -2.56
CA PHE A 205 -19.42 -9.70 -3.47
C PHE A 205 -18.24 -10.37 -2.76
N PHE A 206 -17.64 -9.70 -1.76
CA PHE A 206 -16.32 -10.03 -1.23
C PHE A 206 -16.29 -10.39 0.26
N ASP A 207 -17.43 -10.77 0.84
CA ASP A 207 -17.54 -11.09 2.28
C ASP A 207 -17.02 -12.52 2.62
N GLU A 208 -16.79 -13.38 1.66
CA GLU A 208 -16.34 -14.75 1.86
C GLU A 208 -14.83 -14.82 2.11
N ARG A 209 -14.45 -15.13 3.36
CA ARG A 209 -13.04 -15.36 3.72
C ARG A 209 -12.50 -16.65 3.09
N GLY A 210 -11.28 -16.59 2.60
CA GLY A 210 -10.47 -17.75 2.22
C GLY A 210 -10.56 -18.20 0.77
N ARG A 211 -11.59 -17.81 0.02
CA ARG A 211 -11.70 -18.11 -1.41
C ARG A 211 -11.11 -17.00 -2.28
N ILE A 212 -11.42 -15.74 -1.95
CA ILE A 212 -10.95 -14.55 -2.65
C ILE A 212 -10.05 -13.77 -1.71
N HIS A 213 -8.84 -13.45 -2.16
CA HIS A 213 -7.94 -12.57 -1.44
C HIS A 213 -8.21 -11.11 -1.82
N ASN A 214 -8.68 -10.33 -0.87
CA ASN A 214 -9.06 -8.94 -1.08
C ASN A 214 -7.88 -8.01 -0.82
N TYR A 215 -7.42 -7.32 -1.85
CA TYR A 215 -6.33 -6.36 -1.77
C TYR A 215 -6.86 -4.94 -1.89
N LEU A 216 -6.66 -4.15 -0.85
CA LEU A 216 -7.05 -2.73 -0.84
C LEU A 216 -5.96 -1.90 -1.52
N VAL A 217 -6.31 -1.28 -2.65
CA VAL A 217 -5.40 -0.38 -3.39
C VAL A 217 -5.59 1.04 -2.88
N LEU A 218 -4.50 1.65 -2.45
CA LEU A 218 -4.45 3.01 -1.94
C LEU A 218 -3.46 3.84 -2.77
N SER A 219 -3.65 5.16 -2.79
CA SER A 219 -2.70 6.06 -3.42
C SER A 219 -1.70 6.59 -2.39
N ALA A 220 -0.41 6.42 -2.63
CA ALA A 220 0.66 6.97 -1.79
C ALA A 220 0.69 8.50 -1.77
N THR A 221 -0.05 9.17 -2.67
CA THR A 221 -0.16 10.64 -2.71
C THR A 221 -1.38 11.18 -1.94
N SER A 222 -2.19 10.30 -1.36
CA SER A 222 -3.33 10.69 -0.53
C SER A 222 -2.89 11.23 0.82
N LYS A 223 -3.68 12.13 1.39
CA LYS A 223 -3.45 12.62 2.77
C LYS A 223 -3.70 11.50 3.79
N ASP A 224 -3.00 11.54 4.90
CA ASP A 224 -3.14 10.56 5.98
C ASP A 224 -4.59 10.45 6.50
N SER A 225 -5.29 11.60 6.60
CA SER A 225 -6.71 11.62 6.98
C SER A 225 -7.59 10.81 6.03
N ASP A 226 -7.33 10.92 4.72
CA ASP A 226 -8.11 10.23 3.69
C ASP A 226 -7.76 8.73 3.68
N LEU A 227 -6.47 8.38 3.86
CA LEU A 227 -6.03 6.99 4.01
C LEU A 227 -6.68 6.33 5.23
N ASN A 228 -6.74 7.03 6.36
CA ASN A 228 -7.40 6.56 7.59
C ASN A 228 -8.91 6.38 7.39
N GLU A 229 -9.58 7.30 6.69
CA GLU A 229 -11.01 7.16 6.37
C GLU A 229 -11.27 5.96 5.47
N VAL A 230 -10.48 5.80 4.39
CA VAL A 230 -10.58 4.67 3.46
C VAL A 230 -10.34 3.35 4.16
N THR A 231 -9.26 3.22 4.91
CA THR A 231 -8.93 1.96 5.62
C THR A 231 -9.99 1.59 6.64
N ARG A 232 -10.58 2.57 7.35
CA ARG A 232 -11.67 2.33 8.29
C ARG A 232 -12.94 1.85 7.58
N LYS A 233 -13.33 2.49 6.47
CA LYS A 233 -14.57 2.16 5.74
C LYS A 233 -14.45 0.83 4.99
N PHE A 234 -13.33 0.61 4.28
CA PHE A 234 -13.09 -0.66 3.59
C PHE A 234 -12.73 -1.81 4.54
N GLY A 235 -12.24 -1.51 5.75
CA GLY A 235 -11.96 -2.50 6.79
C GLY A 235 -13.20 -3.23 7.33
N SER A 236 -14.41 -2.81 6.94
CA SER A 236 -15.64 -3.60 7.16
C SER A 236 -15.70 -4.87 6.29
N MET A 237 -14.86 -4.97 5.26
CA MET A 237 -14.65 -6.17 4.42
C MET A 237 -13.39 -6.92 4.87
N PRO A 238 -13.28 -8.23 4.61
CA PRO A 238 -12.07 -8.98 4.89
C PRO A 238 -10.94 -8.54 3.94
N ILE A 239 -10.09 -7.61 4.37
CA ILE A 239 -8.91 -7.16 3.64
C ILE A 239 -7.71 -8.00 4.06
N ASP A 240 -7.06 -8.66 3.10
CA ASP A 240 -5.89 -9.51 3.32
C ASP A 240 -4.58 -8.73 3.19
N SER A 241 -4.53 -7.74 2.30
CA SER A 241 -3.33 -6.96 2.02
C SER A 241 -3.66 -5.56 1.50
N ILE A 242 -2.67 -4.67 1.60
CA ILE A 242 -2.73 -3.31 1.05
C ILE A 242 -1.68 -3.19 -0.06
N ILE A 243 -2.04 -2.49 -1.14
CA ILE A 243 -1.16 -2.10 -2.25
C ILE A 243 -1.10 -0.58 -2.30
N PHE A 244 0.11 -0.02 -2.36
CA PHE A 244 0.37 1.38 -2.63
C PHE A 244 0.94 1.60 -4.02
#